data_f3c128697887889aaaf2045c958e7ce8
#
_entry.id   f3c128697887889aaaf2045c958e7ce8
#
_cell.length_a   1.000
_cell.length_b   1.000
_cell.length_c   1.000
_cell.angle_alpha   90.00
_cell.angle_beta   90.00
_cell.angle_gamma   90.00
#
_symmetry.space_group_name_H-M   'P 1'
#
loop_
_entity.id
_entity.type
_entity.pdbx_description
1 polymer ?
#
loop_
_entity_poly.entity_id
_entity_poly.type
_entity_poly.pdbx_seq_one_letter_code
_entity_poly.pdbx_strand_id
1 'polypeptide(L)'
;QIISTSNLGKTLVFKGGTALHHCYLEQYRFSEDLDFSSNQTAVSLEEVRKIFEEVEYLNIKKDYLSGATIKVEKLQYVGPLIQPNSLKVEIDFLQNVILPPQVLKYQNVWGVDFTVSVMDIREICAEKIRAMSDRARYRDFYDIYLILDTHQINLQEVVDLVKRKEIRHPITKTNIEQNWKIVLTQKETEMGQIYYSKKVEDSAVEEMIKNLPLTEIA
;
A
#
# COMPACT_ATOMS: atom_id res chain seq x y z
N GLN A 1 -2.12 14.99 -3.25
CA GLN A 1 -1.56 16.32 -3.61
C GLN A 1 -1.08 17.07 -2.37
N ILE A 2 -1.90 17.34 -1.36
CA ILE A 2 -1.54 18.13 -0.16
C ILE A 2 -0.19 17.70 0.42
N ILE A 3 0.02 16.41 0.69
CA ILE A 3 1.28 15.88 1.22
C ILE A 3 2.43 16.11 0.22
N SER A 4 2.25 15.78 -1.07
CA SER A 4 3.34 15.87 -2.06
C SER A 4 3.78 17.29 -2.37
N THR A 5 2.93 18.29 -2.16
CA THR A 5 3.27 19.71 -2.34
C THR A 5 3.75 20.40 -1.05
N SER A 6 3.64 19.72 0.10
CA SER A 6 4.13 20.21 1.39
C SER A 6 5.63 19.97 1.60
N ASN A 7 6.16 20.46 2.71
CA ASN A 7 7.53 20.18 3.16
C ASN A 7 7.80 18.67 3.38
N LEU A 8 6.76 17.88 3.68
CA LEU A 8 6.87 16.43 3.86
C LEU A 8 6.90 15.65 2.54
N GLY A 9 6.62 16.28 1.40
CA GLY A 9 6.57 15.61 0.09
C GLY A 9 7.89 14.97 -0.34
N LYS A 10 9.04 15.42 0.18
CA LYS A 10 10.37 14.82 -0.06
C LYS A 10 10.75 13.77 0.97
N THR A 11 10.11 13.81 2.13
CA THR A 11 10.40 12.92 3.26
C THR A 11 9.53 11.68 3.24
N LEU A 12 8.28 11.81 2.83
CA LEU A 12 7.32 10.72 2.80
C LEU A 12 7.31 10.04 1.45
N VAL A 13 7.41 8.71 1.48
CA VAL A 13 7.36 7.83 0.32
C VAL A 13 6.02 7.13 0.31
N PHE A 14 5.20 7.44 -0.69
CA PHE A 14 3.88 6.86 -0.88
C PHE A 14 3.97 5.38 -1.22
N LYS A 15 3.15 4.55 -0.57
CA LYS A 15 3.16 3.09 -0.74
C LYS A 15 1.76 2.48 -0.66
N GLY A 16 1.71 1.17 -0.54
CA GLY A 16 0.46 0.44 -0.33
C GLY A 16 -0.38 0.31 -1.60
N GLY A 17 -1.66 -0.09 -1.38
CA GLY A 17 -2.58 -0.35 -2.49
C GLY A 17 -2.94 0.89 -3.29
N THR A 18 -3.11 2.03 -2.64
CA THR A 18 -3.46 3.29 -3.31
C THR A 18 -2.31 3.77 -4.19
N ALA A 19 -1.05 3.69 -3.71
CA ALA A 19 0.11 4.01 -4.52
C ALA A 19 0.23 3.09 -5.74
N LEU A 20 0.02 1.78 -5.54
CA LEU A 20 0.07 0.81 -6.63
C LEU A 20 -0.92 1.12 -7.75
N HIS A 21 -2.19 1.36 -7.41
CA HIS A 21 -3.27 1.54 -8.38
C HIS A 21 -3.37 2.95 -8.97
N HIS A 22 -2.66 3.93 -8.43
CA HIS A 22 -2.64 5.29 -8.97
C HIS A 22 -1.30 5.70 -9.62
N CYS A 23 -0.22 4.92 -9.38
CA CYS A 23 1.09 5.28 -9.91
C CYS A 23 1.68 4.22 -10.86
N TYR A 24 1.34 2.94 -10.70
CA TYR A 24 1.95 1.85 -11.45
C TYR A 24 0.99 1.03 -12.31
N LEU A 25 -0.25 0.85 -11.84
CA LEU A 25 -1.29 0.09 -12.54
C LEU A 25 -2.44 1.00 -12.93
N GLU A 26 -3.31 0.50 -13.79
CA GLU A 26 -4.67 1.05 -13.89
C GLU A 26 -5.43 0.78 -12.59
N GLN A 27 -6.46 1.57 -12.30
CA GLN A 27 -7.26 1.41 -11.10
C GLN A 27 -8.16 0.17 -11.18
N TYR A 28 -7.56 -1.01 -11.13
CA TYR A 28 -8.28 -2.29 -11.20
C TYR A 28 -9.07 -2.63 -9.95
N ARG A 29 -8.79 -1.99 -8.83
CA ARG A 29 -9.60 -2.04 -7.60
C ARG A 29 -9.56 -0.74 -6.83
N PHE A 30 -10.55 -0.53 -5.97
CA PHE A 30 -10.49 0.58 -5.02
C PHE A 30 -9.50 0.30 -3.89
N SER A 31 -8.88 1.38 -3.44
CA SER A 31 -8.05 1.45 -2.23
C SER A 31 -8.27 2.80 -1.58
N GLU A 32 -8.55 2.81 -0.29
CA GLU A 32 -9.02 4.01 0.44
C GLU A 32 -7.94 4.60 1.35
N ASP A 33 -7.03 3.76 1.88
CA ASP A 33 -5.99 4.19 2.80
C ASP A 33 -4.85 4.90 2.05
N LEU A 34 -4.28 5.92 2.67
CA LEU A 34 -3.07 6.59 2.19
C LEU A 34 -1.90 6.17 3.08
N ASP A 35 -1.09 5.27 2.55
CA ASP A 35 0.04 4.67 3.28
C ASP A 35 1.36 5.30 2.83
N PHE A 36 2.20 5.66 3.78
CA PHE A 36 3.54 6.21 3.55
C PHE A 36 4.58 5.51 4.42
N SER A 37 5.83 5.52 3.98
CA SER A 37 7.00 5.30 4.83
C SER A 37 7.80 6.58 4.93
N SER A 38 8.40 6.83 6.09
CA SER A 38 9.36 7.92 6.22
C SER A 38 10.72 7.50 5.64
N ASN A 39 11.27 8.33 4.75
CA ASN A 39 12.57 8.08 4.12
C ASN A 39 13.70 8.56 5.04
N GLN A 40 14.01 7.78 6.08
CA GLN A 40 15.11 7.99 7.03
C GLN A 40 15.10 9.32 7.81
N THR A 41 14.06 10.11 7.70
CA THR A 41 13.92 11.39 8.38
C THR A 41 12.80 11.29 9.42
N ALA A 42 13.05 11.76 10.62
CA ALA A 42 12.03 11.83 11.66
C ALA A 42 10.92 12.79 11.22
N VAL A 43 9.68 12.32 11.34
CA VAL A 43 8.47 13.11 11.09
C VAL A 43 7.67 13.14 12.38
N SER A 44 7.23 14.32 12.79
CA SER A 44 6.39 14.48 13.98
C SER A 44 4.91 14.46 13.63
N LEU A 45 4.09 14.08 14.61
CA LEU A 45 2.64 14.17 14.48
C LEU A 45 2.18 15.61 14.27
N GLU A 46 2.87 16.59 14.88
CA GLU A 46 2.56 18.01 14.75
C GLU A 46 2.78 18.51 13.31
N GLU A 47 3.88 18.13 12.67
CA GLU A 47 4.11 18.44 11.25
C GLU A 47 3.03 17.85 10.34
N VAL A 48 2.58 16.62 10.62
CA VAL A 48 1.50 15.97 9.87
C VAL A 48 0.17 16.67 10.10
N ARG A 49 -0.13 17.06 11.34
CA ARG A 49 -1.35 17.84 11.65
C ARG A 49 -1.36 19.15 10.90
N LYS A 50 -0.28 19.90 10.97
CA LYS A 50 -0.17 21.24 10.37
C LYS A 50 -0.55 21.26 8.89
N ILE A 51 -0.05 20.31 8.09
CA ILE A 51 -0.39 20.27 6.66
C ILE A 51 -1.87 20.02 6.37
N PHE A 52 -2.58 19.31 7.25
CA PHE A 52 -4.01 19.07 7.06
C PHE A 52 -4.87 20.20 7.66
N GLU A 53 -4.45 20.80 8.76
CA GLU A 53 -5.15 21.90 9.44
C GLU A 53 -5.09 23.21 8.63
N GLU A 54 -4.07 23.37 7.75
CA GLU A 54 -3.99 24.50 6.82
C GLU A 54 -5.03 24.39 5.66
N VAL A 55 -5.75 23.28 5.56
CA VAL A 55 -6.75 23.05 4.50
C VAL A 55 -8.16 23.16 5.07
N GLU A 56 -8.86 24.24 4.75
CA GLU A 56 -10.15 24.63 5.34
C GLU A 56 -11.22 23.52 5.32
N TYR A 57 -11.25 22.68 4.28
CA TYR A 57 -12.26 21.62 4.15
C TYR A 57 -11.85 20.29 4.79
N LEU A 58 -10.69 20.20 5.43
CA LEU A 58 -10.22 19.03 6.15
C LEU A 58 -10.31 19.24 7.66
N ASN A 59 -10.63 18.17 8.39
CA ASN A 59 -10.71 18.21 9.84
C ASN A 59 -10.19 16.90 10.43
N ILE A 60 -9.13 16.95 11.22
CA ILE A 60 -8.60 15.80 11.95
C ILE A 60 -9.51 15.52 13.14
N LYS A 61 -10.23 14.40 13.10
CA LYS A 61 -11.12 13.94 14.16
C LYS A 61 -10.47 12.96 15.11
N LYS A 62 -9.50 12.17 14.59
CA LYS A 62 -8.79 11.19 15.39
C LYS A 62 -7.43 10.92 14.79
N ASP A 63 -6.41 11.05 15.61
CA ASP A 63 -5.04 10.70 15.28
C ASP A 63 -4.30 10.13 16.49
N TYR A 64 -3.18 9.50 16.26
CA TYR A 64 -2.24 9.09 17.31
C TYR A 64 -0.84 8.85 16.77
N LEU A 65 0.12 8.88 17.70
CA LEU A 65 1.52 8.53 17.48
C LEU A 65 1.87 7.28 18.31
N SER A 66 2.55 6.33 17.69
CA SER A 66 3.18 5.19 18.38
C SER A 66 4.68 5.15 18.04
N GLY A 67 5.43 4.22 18.65
CA GLY A 67 6.83 3.99 18.29
C GLY A 67 7.02 3.47 16.85
N ALA A 68 5.97 3.01 16.21
CA ALA A 68 5.99 2.41 14.88
C ALA A 68 5.37 3.30 13.79
N THR A 69 4.33 4.08 14.12
CA THR A 69 3.53 4.79 13.12
C THR A 69 2.95 6.09 13.65
N ILE A 70 2.74 7.06 12.74
CA ILE A 70 1.73 8.10 12.89
C ILE A 70 0.49 7.65 12.12
N LYS A 71 -0.68 7.77 12.76
CA LYS A 71 -1.96 7.52 12.09
C LYS A 71 -2.90 8.70 12.27
N VAL A 72 -3.40 9.21 11.16
CA VAL A 72 -4.61 10.03 11.13
C VAL A 72 -5.74 9.08 10.74
N GLU A 73 -6.41 8.50 11.76
CA GLU A 73 -7.44 7.48 11.54
C GLU A 73 -8.72 8.06 10.95
N LYS A 74 -8.98 9.35 11.22
CA LYS A 74 -10.17 10.02 10.73
C LYS A 74 -9.86 11.46 10.31
N LEU A 75 -9.37 11.59 9.07
CA LEU A 75 -9.27 12.87 8.38
C LEU A 75 -10.61 13.12 7.66
N GLN A 76 -11.48 13.91 8.30
CA GLN A 76 -12.83 14.17 7.80
C GLN A 76 -12.82 15.24 6.72
N TYR A 77 -13.66 15.06 5.72
CA TYR A 77 -13.98 16.05 4.68
C TYR A 77 -15.46 15.98 4.32
N VAL A 78 -15.95 17.04 3.70
CA VAL A 78 -17.31 17.08 3.16
C VAL A 78 -17.23 17.11 1.64
N GLY A 79 -17.75 16.06 1.01
CA GLY A 79 -17.80 15.97 -0.44
C GLY A 79 -18.97 16.75 -1.07
N PRO A 80 -19.11 16.71 -2.41
CA PRO A 80 -20.16 17.44 -3.12
C PRO A 80 -21.60 17.10 -2.71
N LEU A 81 -21.81 15.92 -2.14
CA LEU A 81 -23.13 15.49 -1.60
C LEU A 81 -23.43 16.04 -0.20
N ILE A 82 -22.58 16.92 0.33
CA ILE A 82 -22.72 17.54 1.66
C ILE A 82 -22.77 16.50 2.81
N GLN A 83 -22.30 15.27 2.52
CA GLN A 83 -22.16 14.22 3.52
C GLN A 83 -20.72 14.14 4.01
N PRO A 84 -20.50 14.07 5.34
CA PRO A 84 -19.15 13.88 5.87
C PRO A 84 -18.62 12.51 5.51
N ASN A 85 -17.39 12.48 5.02
CA ASN A 85 -16.63 11.27 4.76
C ASN A 85 -15.24 11.39 5.42
N SER A 86 -14.45 10.34 5.44
CA SER A 86 -13.12 10.38 6.04
C SER A 86 -12.11 9.53 5.29
N LEU A 87 -10.86 9.98 5.32
CA LEU A 87 -9.69 9.27 4.85
C LEU A 87 -8.88 8.79 6.05
N LYS A 88 -8.13 7.72 5.85
CA LYS A 88 -7.08 7.29 6.78
C LYS A 88 -5.71 7.54 6.15
N VAL A 89 -4.82 8.12 6.93
CA VAL A 89 -3.41 8.31 6.56
C VAL A 89 -2.54 7.60 7.58
N GLU A 90 -1.62 6.77 7.09
CA GLU A 90 -0.67 6.04 7.92
C GLU A 90 0.76 6.32 7.45
N ILE A 91 1.64 6.69 8.38
CA ILE A 91 3.07 6.88 8.13
C ILE A 91 3.82 5.87 8.97
N ASP A 92 4.48 4.94 8.32
CA ASP A 92 5.24 3.85 8.93
C ASP A 92 6.70 4.26 9.12
N PHE A 93 7.24 4.04 10.31
CA PHE A 93 8.64 4.32 10.66
C PHE A 93 9.50 3.04 10.74
N LEU A 94 8.87 1.88 10.81
CA LEU A 94 9.58 0.61 10.99
C LEU A 94 10.04 0.02 9.66
N GLN A 95 9.17 0.11 8.64
CA GLN A 95 9.53 -0.40 7.33
C GLN A 95 10.43 0.59 6.61
N ASN A 96 11.71 0.26 6.52
CA ASN A 96 12.70 1.04 5.80
C ASN A 96 12.39 1.09 4.30
N VAL A 97 12.74 2.20 3.68
CA VAL A 97 12.75 2.36 2.21
C VAL A 97 14.15 1.94 1.73
N ILE A 98 14.21 0.90 0.91
CA ILE A 98 15.47 0.26 0.50
C ILE A 98 15.95 0.80 -0.85
N LEU A 99 15.03 0.89 -1.81
CA LEU A 99 15.34 1.41 -3.14
C LEU A 99 15.06 2.92 -3.21
N PRO A 100 15.78 3.65 -4.06
CA PRO A 100 15.46 5.06 -4.29
C PRO A 100 14.00 5.22 -4.72
N PRO A 101 13.22 6.08 -4.04
CA PRO A 101 11.84 6.35 -4.44
C PRO A 101 11.77 6.89 -5.87
N GLN A 102 10.69 6.55 -6.57
CA GLN A 102 10.39 7.05 -7.90
C GLN A 102 9.52 8.30 -7.80
N VAL A 103 9.72 9.26 -8.71
CA VAL A 103 8.82 10.41 -8.83
C VAL A 103 7.88 10.14 -10.00
N LEU A 104 6.64 9.80 -9.69
CA LEU A 104 5.65 9.41 -10.69
C LEU A 104 4.43 10.31 -10.66
N LYS A 105 3.75 10.40 -11.80
CA LYS A 105 2.47 11.07 -11.92
C LYS A 105 1.39 10.27 -11.20
N TYR A 106 0.60 10.95 -10.35
CA TYR A 106 -0.58 10.36 -9.74
C TYR A 106 -1.74 10.36 -10.74
N GLN A 107 -2.16 9.18 -11.17
CA GLN A 107 -3.26 9.01 -12.11
C GLN A 107 -4.61 9.13 -11.40
N ASN A 108 -5.48 9.97 -11.93
CA ASN A 108 -6.83 10.17 -11.40
C ASN A 108 -7.80 10.64 -12.50
N VAL A 109 -9.08 10.41 -12.27
CA VAL A 109 -10.16 10.78 -13.21
C VAL A 109 -10.60 12.26 -13.09
N TRP A 110 -10.08 12.98 -12.08
CA TRP A 110 -10.49 14.35 -11.77
C TRP A 110 -9.67 15.40 -12.53
N GLY A 111 -8.69 14.98 -13.32
CA GLY A 111 -7.82 15.90 -14.07
C GLY A 111 -6.82 16.68 -13.19
N VAL A 112 -6.62 16.27 -11.95
CA VAL A 112 -5.61 16.90 -11.07
C VAL A 112 -4.23 16.40 -11.45
N ASP A 113 -3.35 17.30 -11.85
CA ASP A 113 -2.00 16.98 -12.30
C ASP A 113 -0.97 17.28 -11.20
N PHE A 114 -0.33 16.23 -10.70
CA PHE A 114 0.77 16.30 -9.74
C PHE A 114 1.60 15.02 -9.75
N THR A 115 2.83 15.14 -9.24
CA THR A 115 3.71 14.00 -9.02
C THR A 115 3.85 13.71 -7.54
N VAL A 116 4.18 12.47 -7.24
CA VAL A 116 4.38 11.99 -5.86
C VAL A 116 5.65 11.14 -5.78
N SER A 117 6.37 11.26 -4.67
CA SER A 117 7.45 10.34 -4.32
C SER A 117 6.83 9.02 -3.90
N VAL A 118 7.05 7.96 -4.69
CA VAL A 118 6.41 6.64 -4.50
C VAL A 118 7.47 5.56 -4.36
N MET A 119 7.20 4.56 -3.53
CA MET A 119 8.04 3.39 -3.35
C MET A 119 8.20 2.63 -4.66
N ASP A 120 9.44 2.20 -4.98
CA ASP A 120 9.71 1.38 -6.17
C ASP A 120 8.80 0.16 -6.22
N ILE A 121 8.28 -0.18 -7.39
CA ILE A 121 7.30 -1.27 -7.55
C ILE A 121 7.82 -2.63 -7.06
N ARG A 122 9.13 -2.89 -7.19
CA ARG A 122 9.77 -4.13 -6.69
C ARG A 122 9.69 -4.18 -5.16
N GLU A 123 9.82 -3.05 -4.51
CA GLU A 123 9.73 -2.94 -3.06
C GLU A 123 8.27 -3.01 -2.58
N ILE A 124 7.31 -2.43 -3.32
CA ILE A 124 5.88 -2.65 -3.07
C ILE A 124 5.55 -4.13 -3.22
N CYS A 125 6.10 -4.81 -4.25
CA CYS A 125 5.94 -6.25 -4.44
C CYS A 125 6.48 -7.03 -3.23
N ALA A 126 7.65 -6.68 -2.71
CA ALA A 126 8.23 -7.30 -1.52
C ALA A 126 7.34 -7.12 -0.28
N GLU A 127 6.79 -5.93 -0.05
CA GLU A 127 5.84 -5.69 1.05
C GLU A 127 4.55 -6.49 0.91
N LYS A 128 4.08 -6.69 -0.31
CA LYS A 128 2.91 -7.52 -0.61
C LYS A 128 3.17 -9.01 -0.38
N ILE A 129 4.34 -9.54 -0.77
CA ILE A 129 4.73 -10.92 -0.47
C ILE A 129 4.75 -11.16 1.04
N ARG A 130 5.33 -10.24 1.81
CA ARG A 130 5.28 -10.30 3.27
C ARG A 130 3.84 -10.31 3.77
N ALA A 131 2.98 -9.42 3.25
CA ALA A 131 1.58 -9.35 3.65
C ALA A 131 0.80 -10.64 3.35
N MET A 132 1.07 -11.32 2.22
CA MET A 132 0.47 -12.63 1.91
C MET A 132 0.88 -13.73 2.90
N SER A 133 2.08 -13.66 3.48
CA SER A 133 2.51 -14.59 4.54
C SER A 133 1.88 -14.25 5.89
N ASP A 134 1.72 -12.95 6.20
CA ASP A 134 1.26 -12.48 7.51
C ASP A 134 -0.27 -12.59 7.69
N ARG A 135 -1.04 -12.50 6.59
CA ARG A 135 -2.51 -12.40 6.64
C ARG A 135 -3.19 -12.94 5.39
N ALA A 136 -4.41 -13.45 5.59
CA ALA A 136 -5.27 -13.95 4.52
C ALA A 136 -6.21 -12.84 4.02
N ARG A 137 -5.78 -12.06 3.02
CA ARG A 137 -6.60 -11.04 2.35
C ARG A 137 -6.49 -11.17 0.84
N TYR A 138 -7.61 -11.35 0.15
CA TYR A 138 -7.65 -11.51 -1.31
C TYR A 138 -6.90 -10.41 -2.06
N ARG A 139 -7.06 -9.16 -1.64
CA ARG A 139 -6.40 -8.00 -2.26
C ARG A 139 -4.88 -8.07 -2.31
N ASP A 140 -4.21 -8.74 -1.36
CA ASP A 140 -2.74 -8.85 -1.36
C ASP A 140 -2.28 -9.84 -2.44
N PHE A 141 -2.98 -10.94 -2.65
CA PHE A 141 -2.73 -11.90 -3.72
C PHE A 141 -3.08 -11.33 -5.09
N TYR A 142 -4.21 -10.63 -5.18
CA TYR A 142 -4.66 -9.95 -6.39
C TYR A 142 -3.64 -8.90 -6.86
N ASP A 143 -3.13 -8.07 -5.95
CA ASP A 143 -2.16 -7.03 -6.26
C ASP A 143 -0.84 -7.63 -6.77
N ILE A 144 -0.32 -8.69 -6.13
CA ILE A 144 0.90 -9.37 -6.60
C ILE A 144 0.70 -9.95 -7.99
N TYR A 145 -0.41 -10.64 -8.21
CA TYR A 145 -0.70 -11.18 -9.55
C TYR A 145 -0.68 -10.06 -10.60
N LEU A 146 -1.34 -8.94 -10.35
CA LEU A 146 -1.36 -7.82 -11.29
C LEU A 146 0.00 -7.19 -11.51
N ILE A 147 0.82 -7.05 -10.47
CA ILE A 147 2.18 -6.55 -10.59
C ILE A 147 2.99 -7.43 -11.53
N LEU A 148 2.93 -8.74 -11.35
CA LEU A 148 3.69 -9.71 -12.15
C LEU A 148 3.14 -9.88 -13.57
N ASP A 149 1.84 -9.73 -13.76
CA ASP A 149 1.18 -9.77 -15.07
C ASP A 149 1.49 -8.53 -15.92
N THR A 150 1.68 -7.38 -15.27
CA THR A 150 1.84 -6.09 -15.96
C THR A 150 3.31 -5.68 -16.12
N HIS A 151 4.16 -6.05 -15.18
CA HIS A 151 5.55 -5.62 -15.11
C HIS A 151 6.51 -6.81 -15.17
N GLN A 152 7.60 -6.66 -15.92
CA GLN A 152 8.70 -7.63 -15.94
C GLN A 152 9.55 -7.49 -14.68
N ILE A 153 9.18 -8.20 -13.63
CA ILE A 153 9.86 -8.17 -12.33
C ILE A 153 10.65 -9.44 -12.10
N ASN A 154 11.91 -9.28 -11.71
CA ASN A 154 12.72 -10.40 -11.25
C ASN A 154 12.32 -10.79 -9.83
N LEU A 155 11.63 -11.91 -9.68
CA LEU A 155 11.16 -12.41 -8.39
C LEU A 155 12.29 -12.71 -7.41
N GLN A 156 13.48 -13.10 -7.87
CA GLN A 156 14.62 -13.32 -6.97
C GLN A 156 15.08 -12.00 -6.33
N GLU A 157 15.11 -10.91 -7.11
CA GLU A 157 15.41 -9.57 -6.58
C GLU A 157 14.37 -9.13 -5.54
N VAL A 158 13.09 -9.42 -5.79
CA VAL A 158 12.02 -9.11 -4.84
C VAL A 158 12.18 -9.91 -3.54
N VAL A 159 12.50 -11.19 -3.60
CA VAL A 159 12.78 -12.02 -2.41
C VAL A 159 13.96 -11.48 -1.62
N ASP A 160 15.01 -11.03 -2.30
CA ASP A 160 16.17 -10.41 -1.63
C ASP A 160 15.82 -9.06 -1.00
N LEU A 161 14.86 -8.31 -1.56
CA LEU A 161 14.29 -7.12 -0.91
C LEU A 161 13.47 -7.50 0.32
N VAL A 162 12.67 -8.57 0.28
CA VAL A 162 11.94 -9.06 1.47
C VAL A 162 12.88 -9.32 2.63
N LYS A 163 14.03 -9.98 2.40
CA LYS A 163 15.05 -10.27 3.44
C LYS A 163 15.64 -9.02 4.09
N ARG A 164 15.57 -7.88 3.42
CA ARG A 164 16.10 -6.59 3.89
C ARG A 164 15.06 -5.74 4.62
N LYS A 165 13.79 -6.14 4.59
CA LYS A 165 12.70 -5.50 5.34
C LYS A 165 12.65 -5.99 6.77
N GLU A 166 12.00 -5.25 7.64
CA GLU A 166 11.70 -5.75 8.98
C GLU A 166 10.77 -6.96 8.90
N ILE A 167 11.21 -8.07 9.46
CA ILE A 167 10.48 -9.34 9.51
C ILE A 167 10.05 -9.59 10.95
N ARG A 168 8.75 -9.68 11.19
CA ARG A 168 8.16 -9.93 12.52
C ARG A 168 7.81 -11.40 12.72
N HIS A 169 7.51 -12.09 11.64
CA HIS A 169 7.16 -13.50 11.61
C HIS A 169 7.84 -14.15 10.41
N PRO A 170 8.24 -15.41 10.50
CA PRO A 170 8.85 -16.12 9.37
C PRO A 170 7.96 -16.06 8.13
N ILE A 171 8.54 -15.67 7.01
CA ILE A 171 7.87 -15.60 5.72
C ILE A 171 8.16 -16.91 5.01
N THR A 172 7.13 -17.73 4.83
CA THR A 172 7.26 -19.05 4.22
C THR A 172 6.24 -19.23 3.10
N LYS A 173 6.59 -20.06 2.13
CA LYS A 173 5.66 -20.48 1.09
C LYS A 173 4.46 -21.21 1.66
N THR A 174 4.67 -22.01 2.70
CA THR A 174 3.62 -22.73 3.41
C THR A 174 2.58 -21.78 4.02
N ASN A 175 3.03 -20.69 4.66
CA ASN A 175 2.11 -19.68 5.21
C ASN A 175 1.29 -19.01 4.11
N ILE A 176 1.92 -18.67 2.98
CA ILE A 176 1.24 -18.07 1.82
C ILE A 176 0.18 -19.04 1.26
N GLU A 177 0.52 -20.32 1.09
CA GLU A 177 -0.41 -21.34 0.60
C GLU A 177 -1.59 -21.57 1.58
N GLN A 178 -1.33 -21.55 2.89
CA GLN A 178 -2.37 -21.67 3.91
C GLN A 178 -3.28 -20.43 3.90
N ASN A 179 -2.71 -19.23 3.84
CA ASN A 179 -3.48 -18.00 3.75
C ASN A 179 -4.32 -17.95 2.47
N TRP A 180 -3.79 -18.47 1.34
CA TRP A 180 -4.57 -18.54 0.10
C TRP A 180 -5.81 -19.44 0.27
N LYS A 181 -5.68 -20.60 0.92
CA LYS A 181 -6.84 -21.47 1.20
C LYS A 181 -7.90 -20.76 2.05
N ILE A 182 -7.48 -19.98 3.05
CA ILE A 182 -8.40 -19.16 3.85
C ILE A 182 -9.06 -18.09 2.97
N VAL A 183 -8.29 -17.41 2.14
CA VAL A 183 -8.79 -16.39 1.21
C VAL A 183 -9.88 -16.96 0.32
N LEU A 184 -9.72 -18.14 -0.26
CA LEU A 184 -10.72 -18.76 -1.12
C LEU A 184 -12.08 -18.96 -0.41
N THR A 185 -12.07 -19.22 0.91
CA THR A 185 -13.31 -19.36 1.70
C THR A 185 -14.00 -18.02 1.99
N GLN A 186 -13.26 -16.90 1.96
CA GLN A 186 -13.74 -15.56 2.33
C GLN A 186 -13.85 -14.62 1.13
N LYS A 187 -13.43 -15.06 -0.04
CA LYS A 187 -13.27 -14.24 -1.25
C LYS A 187 -14.54 -13.47 -1.63
N GLU A 188 -15.68 -14.13 -1.67
CA GLU A 188 -16.95 -13.50 -2.06
C GLU A 188 -17.33 -12.36 -1.10
N THR A 189 -17.13 -12.56 0.20
CA THR A 189 -17.39 -11.54 1.21
C THR A 189 -16.44 -10.34 1.05
N GLU A 190 -15.15 -10.59 0.84
CA GLU A 190 -14.15 -9.53 0.67
C GLU A 190 -14.37 -8.79 -0.67
N MET A 191 -14.66 -9.50 -1.75
CA MET A 191 -14.98 -8.90 -3.05
C MET A 191 -16.28 -8.09 -3.04
N GLY A 192 -17.23 -8.43 -2.19
CA GLY A 192 -18.46 -7.65 -1.98
C GLY A 192 -18.21 -6.30 -1.30
N GLN A 193 -17.07 -6.14 -0.62
CA GLN A 193 -16.70 -4.88 0.07
C GLN A 193 -15.83 -3.96 -0.76
N ILE A 194 -15.11 -4.48 -1.76
CA ILE A 194 -14.17 -3.73 -2.59
C ILE A 194 -14.52 -3.96 -4.05
N TYR A 195 -14.65 -2.88 -4.81
CA TYR A 195 -14.87 -2.99 -6.25
C TYR A 195 -13.60 -3.43 -6.98
N TYR A 196 -13.72 -4.45 -7.83
CA TYR A 196 -12.68 -4.97 -8.71
C TYR A 196 -13.16 -4.88 -10.17
N SER A 197 -12.45 -4.15 -11.02
CA SER A 197 -12.77 -4.00 -12.44
C SER A 197 -12.16 -5.09 -13.33
N LYS A 198 -11.03 -5.68 -12.92
CA LYS A 198 -10.36 -6.77 -13.64
C LYS A 198 -10.56 -8.08 -12.89
N LYS A 199 -11.16 -9.07 -13.55
CA LYS A 199 -11.28 -10.42 -12.98
C LYS A 199 -9.94 -11.15 -13.08
N VAL A 200 -9.56 -11.85 -12.02
CA VAL A 200 -8.40 -12.73 -11.94
C VAL A 200 -8.88 -14.13 -11.56
N GLU A 201 -8.47 -15.13 -12.35
CA GLU A 201 -8.82 -16.52 -12.08
C GLU A 201 -7.99 -17.09 -10.93
N ASP A 202 -8.62 -17.85 -10.05
CA ASP A 202 -7.98 -18.42 -8.86
C ASP A 202 -6.82 -19.35 -9.25
N SER A 203 -6.96 -20.11 -10.33
CA SER A 203 -5.89 -20.98 -10.86
C SER A 203 -4.63 -20.21 -11.27
N ALA A 204 -4.79 -18.97 -11.78
CA ALA A 204 -3.65 -18.13 -12.16
C ALA A 204 -2.89 -17.63 -10.91
N VAL A 205 -3.64 -17.30 -9.85
CA VAL A 205 -3.02 -16.93 -8.55
C VAL A 205 -2.32 -18.15 -7.93
N GLU A 206 -2.92 -19.33 -7.99
CA GLU A 206 -2.30 -20.56 -7.48
C GLU A 206 -1.00 -20.90 -8.23
N GLU A 207 -0.97 -20.75 -9.55
CA GLU A 207 0.23 -20.94 -10.34
C GLU A 207 1.31 -19.93 -9.97
N MET A 208 0.94 -18.66 -9.82
CA MET A 208 1.85 -17.62 -9.33
C MET A 208 2.47 -18.01 -7.97
N ILE A 209 1.66 -18.44 -6.99
CA ILE A 209 2.13 -18.86 -5.67
C ILE A 209 3.11 -20.03 -5.79
N LYS A 210 2.82 -21.03 -6.61
CA LYS A 210 3.70 -22.21 -6.87
C LYS A 210 5.05 -21.78 -7.42
N ASN A 211 5.08 -20.74 -8.24
CA ASN A 211 6.29 -20.25 -8.91
C ASN A 211 7.10 -19.24 -8.09
N LEU A 212 6.61 -18.81 -6.91
CA LEU A 212 7.39 -17.93 -6.03
C LEU A 212 8.69 -18.64 -5.59
N PRO A 213 9.87 -18.03 -5.79
CA PRO A 213 11.17 -18.63 -5.44
C PRO A 213 11.47 -18.39 -3.94
N LEU A 214 10.48 -18.66 -3.07
CA LEU A 214 10.59 -18.47 -1.63
C LEU A 214 11.17 -19.70 -0.98
N THR A 215 12.33 -19.53 -0.35
CA THR A 215 12.74 -20.29 0.82
C THR A 215 12.25 -19.60 2.08
N GLU A 216 12.28 -20.26 3.24
CA GLU A 216 11.95 -19.63 4.51
C GLU A 216 12.85 -18.42 4.75
N ILE A 217 12.22 -17.27 5.08
CA ILE A 217 12.89 -16.05 5.49
C ILE A 217 12.49 -15.82 6.95
N ALA A 218 13.46 -15.97 7.86
CA ALA A 218 13.31 -15.83 9.31
C ALA A 218 13.93 -14.52 9.81
#